data_1f127ec5befa62fd93dd7c99d5d33d69
#
_entry.id   1f127ec5befa62fd93dd7c99d5d33d69
#
_cell.length_a   1.000
_cell.length_b   1.000
_cell.length_c   1.000
_cell.angle_alpha   90.00
_cell.angle_beta   90.00
_cell.angle_gamma   90.00
#
_symmetry.space_group_name_H-M   'P 1'
#
loop_
_entity.id
_entity.type
_entity.pdbx_description
1 polymer ?
#
loop_
_entity_poly.entity_id
_entity_poly.type
_entity_poly.pdbx_seq_one_letter_code
_entity_poly.pdbx_strand_id
1 'polypeptide(L)'
;DLMPCFGRYEADLKNSYVLLLNNLEESEGTKETDMAKSNEDQSQQKYPLNLPDTPFPMRGNLPAREPQWVKEWHEKDIYGAIRKARKGRKTFILHDGPPYANGDLHLGHGINKTLKDIILKSRTLMGYDAPYVPGWDCHGMPIEIQIEKLYGKNLPIVELQAKARQYAHEQVAKQKSSFMRMGVLGDWDDPYLTLRYDTEAAEIRVLAEIMKKGYVYRGLKPVNWCFDCQSALAEAEVEYKDIKSPTIDVAFPLFADDADRVAQAFGHSLDKPVSTVIWTTTPWTIPSNQALNMHPELDYALVDCGDRYLILNDKLTEECLKRYGFEGRIVATAKGAQFEGVRFKHPLAAFDSFYDRFSPVQLADYVDTSTGTGIVHSAPAYGVDDFNTFKRYGGHNDDILNPVQGNGVYAQSLPLFGGLHIWKAQPIITEKLKESGNLLAHGEMLHSYMHCWRHKTPLIYRATSQWFIRMDKSTEDTRPAIGTEQEKSLREV
;
A
#
# COMPACT_ATOMS: atom_id res chain seq x y z
N ASP A 1 5.22 3.69 -20.07
CA ASP A 1 4.26 4.50 -20.85
C ASP A 1 2.93 3.78 -21.10
N LEU A 2 2.24 3.33 -20.03
CA LEU A 2 0.90 2.71 -20.12
C LEU A 2 -0.05 3.16 -18.99
N MET A 3 0.19 4.32 -18.40
CA MET A 3 -0.58 4.81 -17.25
C MET A 3 -1.44 6.08 -17.43
N PRO A 4 -1.92 6.51 -18.60
CA PRO A 4 -2.97 7.54 -18.65
C PRO A 4 -4.37 7.04 -19.00
N CYS A 5 -4.60 5.74 -19.24
CA CYS A 5 -5.92 5.28 -19.72
C CYS A 5 -6.91 4.87 -18.63
N PHE A 6 -6.47 4.57 -17.41
CA PHE A 6 -7.37 4.08 -16.36
C PHE A 6 -8.21 5.19 -15.69
N GLY A 7 -7.70 6.38 -15.54
CA GLY A 7 -8.42 7.49 -14.88
C GLY A 7 -9.60 8.06 -15.68
N ARG A 8 -9.64 7.90 -17.01
CA ARG A 8 -10.78 8.33 -17.83
C ARG A 8 -11.94 7.35 -17.82
N TYR A 9 -11.66 6.06 -17.65
CA TYR A 9 -12.70 5.03 -17.63
C TYR A 9 -13.59 5.09 -16.38
N GLU A 10 -13.05 5.51 -15.24
CA GLU A 10 -13.82 5.64 -13.99
C GLU A 10 -14.79 6.83 -14.00
N ALA A 11 -14.40 7.93 -14.63
CA ALA A 11 -15.24 9.12 -14.76
C ALA A 11 -16.40 8.89 -15.74
N ASP A 12 -16.16 8.18 -16.84
CA ASP A 12 -17.19 7.85 -17.85
C ASP A 12 -18.18 6.80 -17.33
N LEU A 13 -17.76 5.86 -16.49
CA LEU A 13 -18.66 4.90 -15.84
C LEU A 13 -19.56 5.54 -14.79
N LYS A 14 -19.05 6.50 -14.01
CA LYS A 14 -19.89 7.23 -13.04
C LYS A 14 -20.94 8.10 -13.72
N ASN A 15 -20.58 8.79 -14.80
CA ASN A 15 -21.53 9.59 -15.57
C ASN A 15 -22.59 8.75 -16.30
N SER A 16 -22.20 7.56 -16.79
CA SER A 16 -23.17 6.63 -17.40
C SER A 16 -24.14 6.03 -16.38
N TYR A 17 -23.71 5.83 -15.13
CA TYR A 17 -24.56 5.32 -14.06
C TYR A 17 -25.60 6.35 -13.57
N VAL A 18 -25.22 7.63 -13.48
CA VAL A 18 -26.11 8.73 -13.13
C VAL A 18 -27.15 8.95 -14.22
N LEU A 19 -26.77 8.84 -15.49
CA LEU A 19 -27.72 8.91 -16.62
C LEU A 19 -28.71 7.73 -16.65
N LEU A 20 -28.29 6.53 -16.25
CA LEU A 20 -29.19 5.36 -16.17
C LEU A 20 -30.18 5.46 -15.00
N LEU A 21 -29.76 6.00 -13.86
CA LEU A 21 -30.62 6.20 -12.70
C LEU A 21 -31.64 7.32 -12.93
N ASN A 22 -31.23 8.42 -13.56
CA ASN A 22 -32.19 9.50 -13.91
C ASN A 22 -33.24 9.09 -14.93
N ASN A 23 -32.91 8.17 -15.86
CA ASN A 23 -33.90 7.60 -16.81
C ASN A 23 -34.83 6.56 -16.19
N LEU A 24 -34.53 6.02 -14.99
CA LEU A 24 -35.39 5.11 -14.26
C LEU A 24 -36.39 5.85 -13.35
N GLU A 25 -36.05 7.05 -12.88
CA GLU A 25 -36.96 7.88 -12.07
C GLU A 25 -38.01 8.64 -12.88
N GLU A 26 -37.79 8.86 -14.20
CA GLU A 26 -38.79 9.51 -15.07
C GLU A 26 -39.89 8.56 -15.58
N SER A 27 -39.81 7.24 -15.30
CA SER A 27 -40.82 6.27 -15.77
C SER A 27 -41.91 5.92 -14.77
N GLU A 28 -41.92 6.48 -13.57
CA GLU A 28 -42.98 6.28 -12.58
C GLU A 28 -43.76 7.57 -12.28
N GLY A 29 -44.46 8.10 -13.25
CA GLY A 29 -45.24 9.28 -12.97
C GLY A 29 -46.14 9.75 -14.11
N THR A 30 -47.00 8.89 -14.65
CA THR A 30 -48.15 9.39 -15.41
C THR A 30 -49.43 8.72 -14.93
N LYS A 31 -50.21 9.53 -14.24
CA LYS A 31 -51.58 9.22 -13.81
C LYS A 31 -52.48 9.04 -15.00
N GLU A 32 -53.33 8.03 -14.86
CA GLU A 32 -54.57 7.89 -15.65
C GLU A 32 -55.35 9.18 -15.70
N THR A 33 -55.68 9.62 -16.89
CA THR A 33 -56.80 10.51 -17.13
C THR A 33 -57.70 9.84 -18.16
N ASP A 34 -58.89 9.45 -17.68
CA ASP A 34 -60.03 9.09 -18.50
C ASP A 34 -60.30 10.16 -19.57
N MET A 35 -60.37 9.74 -20.80
CA MET A 35 -61.11 10.48 -21.81
C MET A 35 -61.93 9.55 -22.71
N ALA A 36 -63.14 9.97 -22.82
CA ALA A 36 -64.34 9.33 -23.41
C ALA A 36 -64.15 8.74 -24.81
N LYS A 37 -64.87 7.68 -24.98
CA LYS A 37 -65.19 7.01 -26.25
C LYS A 37 -65.77 8.00 -27.28
N SER A 38 -65.17 8.03 -28.46
CA SER A 38 -65.92 8.33 -29.69
C SER A 38 -65.83 7.15 -30.65
N ASN A 39 -66.97 6.55 -30.91
CA ASN A 39 -67.17 5.54 -31.95
C ASN A 39 -66.92 6.18 -33.31
N GLU A 40 -65.92 5.71 -34.04
CA GLU A 40 -65.97 5.69 -35.49
C GLU A 40 -65.60 4.30 -35.98
N ASP A 41 -66.63 3.67 -36.50
CA ASP A 41 -66.62 2.38 -37.18
C ASP A 41 -65.87 2.53 -38.51
N GLN A 42 -64.55 2.15 -38.53
CA GLN A 42 -63.85 1.84 -39.77
C GLN A 42 -63.42 0.39 -39.71
N SER A 43 -64.14 -0.46 -40.39
CA SER A 43 -63.78 -1.82 -40.68
C SER A 43 -62.45 -1.87 -41.46
N GLN A 44 -61.31 -1.74 -40.74
CA GLN A 44 -60.06 -2.13 -41.30
C GLN A 44 -60.03 -3.65 -41.39
N GLN A 45 -60.05 -4.15 -42.61
CA GLN A 45 -59.82 -5.54 -42.95
C GLN A 45 -58.47 -5.96 -42.32
N LYS A 46 -58.50 -6.61 -41.15
CA LYS A 46 -57.33 -7.16 -40.50
C LYS A 46 -56.81 -8.31 -41.36
N TYR A 47 -55.75 -8.06 -42.11
CA TYR A 47 -55.04 -9.14 -42.79
C TYR A 47 -54.54 -10.16 -41.74
N PRO A 48 -54.70 -11.48 -41.99
CA PRO A 48 -54.21 -12.50 -41.07
C PRO A 48 -52.69 -12.42 -40.99
N LEU A 49 -52.21 -12.28 -39.81
CA LEU A 49 -50.73 -12.33 -39.54
C LEU A 49 -50.29 -13.79 -39.66
N ASN A 50 -49.55 -14.12 -40.68
CA ASN A 50 -48.92 -15.42 -40.85
C ASN A 50 -47.71 -15.57 -39.93
N LEU A 51 -47.98 -15.68 -38.64
CA LEU A 51 -46.92 -15.99 -37.66
C LEU A 51 -46.74 -17.50 -37.59
N PRO A 52 -45.52 -18.02 -37.62
CA PRO A 52 -45.27 -19.44 -37.45
C PRO A 52 -45.78 -19.90 -36.08
N ASP A 53 -46.53 -20.98 -36.06
CA ASP A 53 -46.89 -21.67 -34.82
C ASP A 53 -45.66 -22.42 -34.32
N THR A 54 -45.06 -21.94 -33.23
CA THR A 54 -43.81 -22.49 -32.68
C THR A 54 -43.90 -22.58 -31.17
N PRO A 55 -43.44 -23.69 -30.57
CA PRO A 55 -43.33 -23.79 -29.13
C PRO A 55 -42.19 -22.93 -28.57
N PHE A 56 -41.39 -22.27 -29.43
CA PHE A 56 -40.31 -21.39 -29.01
C PHE A 56 -40.91 -20.11 -28.38
N PRO A 57 -40.61 -19.83 -27.10
CA PRO A 57 -41.20 -18.69 -26.41
C PRO A 57 -40.72 -17.37 -26.99
N MET A 58 -41.67 -16.50 -27.36
CA MET A 58 -41.37 -15.16 -27.90
C MET A 58 -40.71 -14.22 -26.89
N ARG A 59 -40.88 -14.46 -25.60
CA ARG A 59 -40.24 -13.71 -24.52
C ARG A 59 -39.22 -14.58 -23.82
N GLY A 60 -37.99 -14.03 -23.59
CA GLY A 60 -36.93 -14.74 -22.91
C GLY A 60 -37.28 -15.18 -21.50
N ASN A 61 -37.89 -14.28 -20.71
CA ASN A 61 -38.28 -14.50 -19.31
C ASN A 61 -37.17 -15.23 -18.50
N LEU A 62 -35.92 -14.79 -18.70
CA LEU A 62 -34.70 -15.43 -18.13
C LEU A 62 -34.75 -15.55 -16.61
N PRO A 63 -35.20 -14.54 -15.84
CA PRO A 63 -35.26 -14.65 -14.38
C PRO A 63 -36.08 -15.87 -13.88
N ALA A 64 -37.12 -16.29 -14.59
CA ALA A 64 -37.92 -17.45 -14.23
C ALA A 64 -37.37 -18.77 -14.82
N ARG A 65 -36.74 -18.73 -16.00
CA ARG A 65 -36.27 -19.93 -16.71
C ARG A 65 -34.89 -20.41 -16.28
N GLU A 66 -33.95 -19.47 -16.07
CA GLU A 66 -32.57 -19.80 -15.71
C GLU A 66 -32.47 -20.65 -14.45
N PRO A 67 -33.20 -20.38 -13.34
CA PRO A 67 -33.13 -21.23 -12.15
C PRO A 67 -33.48 -22.69 -12.44
N GLN A 68 -34.45 -22.93 -13.32
CA GLN A 68 -34.86 -24.28 -13.72
C GLN A 68 -33.76 -24.96 -14.54
N TRP A 69 -33.17 -24.25 -15.52
CA TRP A 69 -32.06 -24.78 -16.32
C TRP A 69 -30.84 -25.11 -15.47
N VAL A 70 -30.44 -24.22 -14.56
CA VAL A 70 -29.29 -24.46 -13.65
C VAL A 70 -29.59 -25.70 -12.79
N LYS A 71 -30.80 -25.83 -12.25
CA LYS A 71 -31.21 -27.01 -11.48
C LYS A 71 -31.08 -28.29 -12.32
N GLU A 72 -31.64 -28.29 -13.54
CA GLU A 72 -31.54 -29.44 -14.45
C GLU A 72 -30.09 -29.78 -14.82
N TRP A 73 -29.20 -28.79 -15.00
CA TRP A 73 -27.81 -29.03 -15.30
C TRP A 73 -27.09 -29.76 -14.17
N HIS A 74 -27.42 -29.42 -12.92
CA HIS A 74 -26.85 -30.11 -11.75
C HIS A 74 -27.47 -31.51 -11.59
N GLU A 75 -28.76 -31.66 -11.69
CA GLU A 75 -29.44 -32.97 -11.58
C GLU A 75 -28.97 -33.98 -12.64
N LYS A 76 -28.68 -33.50 -13.85
CA LYS A 76 -28.14 -34.30 -14.97
C LYS A 76 -26.63 -34.44 -14.98
N ASP A 77 -25.93 -33.85 -14.02
CA ASP A 77 -24.46 -33.79 -13.97
C ASP A 77 -23.82 -33.40 -15.32
N ILE A 78 -24.29 -32.29 -15.90
CA ILE A 78 -23.80 -31.83 -17.22
C ILE A 78 -22.30 -31.58 -17.21
N TYR A 79 -21.75 -31.02 -16.11
CA TYR A 79 -20.30 -30.81 -15.99
C TYR A 79 -19.52 -32.15 -16.04
N GLY A 80 -19.90 -33.13 -15.24
CA GLY A 80 -19.28 -34.45 -15.25
C GLY A 80 -19.40 -35.17 -16.61
N ALA A 81 -20.56 -35.04 -17.29
CA ALA A 81 -20.74 -35.56 -18.66
C ALA A 81 -19.76 -34.91 -19.64
N ILE A 82 -19.59 -33.59 -19.60
CA ILE A 82 -18.58 -32.85 -20.41
C ILE A 82 -17.17 -33.35 -20.10
N ARG A 83 -16.79 -33.47 -18.84
CA ARG A 83 -15.47 -33.97 -18.42
C ARG A 83 -15.21 -35.38 -18.98
N LYS A 84 -16.18 -36.27 -18.87
CA LYS A 84 -16.11 -37.63 -19.44
C LYS A 84 -15.94 -37.62 -20.95
N ALA A 85 -16.73 -36.81 -21.68
CA ALA A 85 -16.67 -36.70 -23.14
C ALA A 85 -15.35 -36.09 -23.66
N ARG A 86 -14.67 -35.29 -22.85
CA ARG A 86 -13.42 -34.59 -23.22
C ARG A 86 -12.16 -35.30 -22.70
N LYS A 87 -12.29 -36.34 -21.94
CA LYS A 87 -11.15 -37.12 -21.38
C LYS A 87 -10.17 -37.55 -22.48
N GLY A 88 -8.88 -37.26 -22.28
CA GLY A 88 -7.81 -37.59 -23.21
C GLY A 88 -7.64 -36.62 -24.41
N ARG A 89 -8.42 -35.56 -24.50
CA ARG A 89 -8.19 -34.44 -25.43
C ARG A 89 -7.08 -33.51 -24.91
N LYS A 90 -6.60 -32.61 -25.78
CA LYS A 90 -5.61 -31.59 -25.38
C LYS A 90 -6.17 -30.76 -24.24
N THR A 91 -5.43 -30.70 -23.16
CA THR A 91 -5.85 -29.97 -21.95
C THR A 91 -5.72 -28.46 -22.13
N PHE A 92 -6.71 -27.72 -21.64
CA PHE A 92 -6.65 -26.26 -21.47
C PHE A 92 -7.01 -25.93 -20.04
N ILE A 93 -6.07 -25.41 -19.29
CA ILE A 93 -6.27 -25.03 -17.88
C ILE A 93 -6.36 -23.50 -17.76
N LEU A 94 -7.48 -23.02 -17.24
CA LEU A 94 -7.63 -21.63 -16.82
C LEU A 94 -7.53 -21.59 -15.30
N HIS A 95 -6.45 -21.02 -14.80
CA HIS A 95 -6.25 -20.89 -13.37
C HIS A 95 -7.24 -19.89 -12.78
N ASP A 96 -7.90 -20.26 -11.70
CA ASP A 96 -8.79 -19.35 -10.97
C ASP A 96 -7.99 -18.43 -10.02
N GLY A 97 -8.26 -17.13 -10.05
CA GLY A 97 -7.89 -16.23 -8.97
C GLY A 97 -8.97 -16.33 -7.90
N PRO A 98 -8.68 -16.96 -6.76
CA PRO A 98 -9.70 -17.26 -5.76
C PRO A 98 -10.19 -15.97 -5.10
N PRO A 99 -11.52 -15.69 -5.08
CA PRO A 99 -12.06 -14.58 -4.32
C PRO A 99 -11.93 -14.81 -2.82
N TYR A 100 -11.95 -13.74 -2.04
CA TYR A 100 -12.05 -13.84 -0.59
C TYR A 100 -13.39 -14.47 -0.17
N ALA A 101 -13.32 -15.39 0.80
CA ALA A 101 -14.46 -15.98 1.46
C ALA A 101 -15.05 -14.99 2.49
N ASN A 102 -15.51 -13.83 2.02
CA ASN A 102 -16.00 -12.73 2.86
C ASN A 102 -17.06 -11.90 2.14
N GLY A 103 -18.28 -11.89 2.68
CA GLY A 103 -19.38 -11.08 2.18
C GLY A 103 -20.06 -11.60 0.91
N ASP A 104 -21.00 -10.81 0.42
CA ASP A 104 -21.76 -11.09 -0.79
C ASP A 104 -20.97 -10.84 -2.07
N LEU A 105 -21.41 -11.46 -3.17
CA LEU A 105 -20.85 -11.18 -4.48
C LEU A 105 -21.19 -9.75 -4.90
N HIS A 106 -20.23 -9.08 -5.49
CA HIS A 106 -20.40 -7.82 -6.17
C HIS A 106 -20.23 -7.98 -7.69
N LEU A 107 -20.53 -6.95 -8.46
CA LEU A 107 -20.47 -6.98 -9.92
C LEU A 107 -19.12 -7.45 -10.46
N GLY A 108 -18.01 -7.08 -9.83
CA GLY A 108 -16.67 -7.52 -10.21
C GLY A 108 -16.51 -9.04 -10.15
N HIS A 109 -17.04 -9.70 -9.11
CA HIS A 109 -17.08 -11.16 -9.03
C HIS A 109 -17.90 -11.76 -10.18
N GLY A 110 -19.08 -11.16 -10.46
CA GLY A 110 -19.96 -11.60 -11.55
C GLY A 110 -19.26 -11.53 -12.91
N ILE A 111 -18.68 -10.40 -13.26
CA ILE A 111 -17.94 -10.21 -14.52
C ILE A 111 -16.78 -11.21 -14.63
N ASN A 112 -15.96 -11.33 -13.58
CA ASN A 112 -14.80 -12.24 -13.59
C ASN A 112 -15.22 -13.69 -13.84
N LYS A 113 -16.19 -14.22 -13.10
CA LYS A 113 -16.64 -15.61 -13.26
C LYS A 113 -17.35 -15.85 -14.59
N THR A 114 -18.15 -14.89 -15.08
CA THR A 114 -18.80 -15.00 -16.38
C THR A 114 -17.78 -15.06 -17.52
N LEU A 115 -16.74 -14.21 -17.50
CA LEU A 115 -15.68 -14.24 -18.51
C LEU A 115 -14.93 -15.57 -18.49
N LYS A 116 -14.59 -16.09 -17.31
CA LYS A 116 -13.96 -17.41 -17.18
C LYS A 116 -14.83 -18.53 -17.72
N ASP A 117 -16.12 -18.52 -17.41
CA ASP A 117 -17.08 -19.52 -17.89
C ASP A 117 -17.21 -19.48 -19.41
N ILE A 118 -17.26 -18.29 -20.02
CA ILE A 118 -17.25 -18.12 -21.48
C ILE A 118 -15.99 -18.73 -22.11
N ILE A 119 -14.81 -18.45 -21.55
CA ILE A 119 -13.53 -18.97 -22.03
C ILE A 119 -13.54 -20.52 -21.97
N LEU A 120 -13.91 -21.09 -20.83
CA LEU A 120 -13.91 -22.53 -20.62
C LEU A 120 -14.93 -23.25 -21.51
N LYS A 121 -16.14 -22.72 -21.62
CA LYS A 121 -17.18 -23.26 -22.54
C LYS A 121 -16.72 -23.16 -24.00
N SER A 122 -16.15 -22.03 -24.41
CA SER A 122 -15.59 -21.85 -25.76
C SER A 122 -14.50 -22.89 -26.05
N ARG A 123 -13.53 -23.07 -25.16
CA ARG A 123 -12.46 -24.06 -25.32
C ARG A 123 -13.00 -25.50 -25.36
N THR A 124 -13.97 -25.79 -24.52
CA THR A 124 -14.67 -27.09 -24.53
C THR A 124 -15.35 -27.34 -25.88
N LEU A 125 -16.05 -26.36 -26.44
CA LEU A 125 -16.68 -26.45 -27.76
C LEU A 125 -15.66 -26.64 -28.88
N MET A 126 -14.47 -26.01 -28.76
CA MET A 126 -13.33 -26.20 -29.69
C MET A 126 -12.65 -27.58 -29.55
N GLY A 127 -13.13 -28.45 -28.67
CA GLY A 127 -12.62 -29.81 -28.53
C GLY A 127 -11.57 -30.03 -27.46
N TYR A 128 -11.23 -29.01 -26.67
CA TYR A 128 -10.27 -29.17 -25.57
C TYR A 128 -10.90 -29.85 -24.36
N ASP A 129 -10.04 -30.47 -23.56
CA ASP A 129 -10.35 -30.87 -22.19
C ASP A 129 -10.07 -29.67 -21.27
N ALA A 130 -11.11 -28.90 -20.91
CA ALA A 130 -11.02 -27.66 -20.17
C ALA A 130 -11.66 -27.80 -18.76
N PRO A 131 -10.94 -28.38 -17.77
CA PRO A 131 -11.43 -28.48 -16.40
C PRO A 131 -11.48 -27.09 -15.74
N TYR A 132 -12.42 -26.93 -14.83
CA TYR A 132 -12.50 -25.76 -13.99
C TYR A 132 -12.68 -26.16 -12.52
N VAL A 133 -11.71 -25.83 -11.70
CA VAL A 133 -11.77 -25.97 -10.24
C VAL A 133 -11.92 -24.56 -9.66
N PRO A 134 -13.11 -24.21 -9.15
CA PRO A 134 -13.30 -22.93 -8.46
C PRO A 134 -12.51 -22.90 -7.17
N GLY A 135 -12.08 -21.70 -6.74
CA GLY A 135 -11.31 -21.55 -5.52
C GLY A 135 -11.77 -20.39 -4.65
N TRP A 136 -11.35 -20.41 -3.38
CA TRP A 136 -11.53 -19.33 -2.42
C TRP A 136 -10.28 -19.09 -1.59
N ASP A 137 -9.98 -17.81 -1.38
CA ASP A 137 -9.04 -17.33 -0.37
C ASP A 137 -9.78 -17.21 0.96
N CYS A 138 -9.35 -18.00 1.93
CA CYS A 138 -10.06 -18.19 3.19
C CYS A 138 -9.28 -17.68 4.41
N HIS A 139 -8.18 -16.97 4.20
CA HIS A 139 -7.31 -16.46 5.24
C HIS A 139 -7.19 -14.93 5.21
N GLY A 140 -6.60 -14.38 6.26
CA GLY A 140 -6.15 -13.01 6.34
C GLY A 140 -7.11 -12.04 7.02
N MET A 141 -6.65 -10.81 7.10
CA MET A 141 -7.26 -9.71 7.87
C MET A 141 -8.73 -9.42 7.54
N PRO A 142 -9.23 -9.51 6.30
CA PRO A 142 -10.66 -9.25 6.05
C PRO A 142 -11.60 -10.18 6.82
N ILE A 143 -11.22 -11.43 7.01
CA ILE A 143 -11.98 -12.42 7.79
C ILE A 143 -11.80 -12.16 9.29
N GLU A 144 -10.55 -11.95 9.74
CA GLU A 144 -10.24 -11.66 11.14
C GLU A 144 -10.97 -10.41 11.65
N ILE A 145 -11.00 -9.31 10.87
CA ILE A 145 -11.75 -8.10 11.21
C ILE A 145 -13.25 -8.37 11.38
N GLN A 146 -13.84 -9.26 10.58
CA GLN A 146 -15.25 -9.62 10.76
C GLN A 146 -15.45 -10.40 12.07
N ILE A 147 -14.55 -11.30 12.40
CA ILE A 147 -14.59 -12.03 13.68
C ILE A 147 -14.42 -11.08 14.86
N GLU A 148 -13.49 -10.11 14.78
CA GLU A 148 -13.33 -9.07 15.79
C GLU A 148 -14.57 -8.20 15.98
N LYS A 149 -15.26 -7.85 14.88
CA LYS A 149 -16.52 -7.10 14.94
C LYS A 149 -17.64 -7.89 15.60
N LEU A 150 -17.70 -9.19 15.37
CA LEU A 150 -18.76 -10.06 15.89
C LEU A 150 -18.53 -10.47 17.35
N TYR A 151 -17.27 -10.68 17.75
CA TYR A 151 -16.91 -11.33 19.02
C TYR A 151 -15.95 -10.51 19.89
N GLY A 152 -15.44 -9.37 19.41
CA GLY A 152 -14.48 -8.52 20.12
C GLY A 152 -13.01 -8.85 19.81
N LYS A 153 -12.10 -7.92 20.17
CA LYS A 153 -10.67 -7.99 19.81
C LYS A 153 -9.81 -8.94 20.67
N ASN A 154 -10.32 -9.44 21.79
CA ASN A 154 -9.50 -10.17 22.78
C ASN A 154 -9.82 -11.67 22.85
N LEU A 155 -10.18 -12.29 21.72
CA LEU A 155 -10.39 -13.73 21.67
C LEU A 155 -9.05 -14.48 21.83
N PRO A 156 -9.04 -15.62 22.57
CA PRO A 156 -7.92 -16.53 22.50
C PRO A 156 -7.65 -16.99 21.06
N ILE A 157 -6.37 -17.11 20.68
CA ILE A 157 -5.96 -17.43 19.30
C ILE A 157 -6.68 -18.68 18.75
N VAL A 158 -6.77 -19.74 19.52
CA VAL A 158 -7.43 -20.99 19.09
C VAL A 158 -8.92 -20.76 18.78
N GLU A 159 -9.59 -19.96 19.60
CA GLU A 159 -11.00 -19.64 19.38
C GLU A 159 -11.18 -18.72 18.17
N LEU A 160 -10.31 -17.70 18.00
CA LEU A 160 -10.27 -16.84 16.84
C LEU A 160 -10.14 -17.65 15.55
N GLN A 161 -9.17 -18.56 15.49
CA GLN A 161 -8.94 -19.43 14.34
C GLN A 161 -10.14 -20.33 14.03
N ALA A 162 -10.75 -20.94 15.05
CA ALA A 162 -11.92 -21.79 14.86
C ALA A 162 -13.12 -21.00 14.30
N LYS A 163 -13.39 -19.81 14.86
CA LYS A 163 -14.46 -18.92 14.37
C LYS A 163 -14.19 -18.39 12.97
N ALA A 164 -12.95 -18.03 12.66
CA ALA A 164 -12.56 -17.58 11.32
C ALA A 164 -12.75 -18.68 10.27
N ARG A 165 -12.34 -19.91 10.58
CA ARG A 165 -12.55 -21.10 9.73
C ARG A 165 -14.03 -21.39 9.49
N GLN A 166 -14.83 -21.35 10.54
CA GLN A 166 -16.29 -21.53 10.44
C GLN A 166 -16.90 -20.45 9.55
N TYR A 167 -16.61 -19.20 9.81
CA TYR A 167 -17.08 -18.05 9.02
C TYR A 167 -16.71 -18.20 7.54
N ALA A 168 -15.46 -18.53 7.24
CA ALA A 168 -15.00 -18.73 5.87
C ALA A 168 -15.80 -19.83 5.15
N HIS A 169 -16.05 -20.98 5.80
CA HIS A 169 -16.89 -22.04 5.23
C HIS A 169 -18.32 -21.56 4.92
N GLU A 170 -18.92 -20.78 5.82
CA GLU A 170 -20.27 -20.21 5.61
C GLU A 170 -20.28 -19.26 4.39
N GLN A 171 -19.26 -18.43 4.26
CA GLN A 171 -19.14 -17.50 3.10
C GLN A 171 -18.87 -18.26 1.81
N VAL A 172 -18.05 -19.29 1.81
CA VAL A 172 -17.83 -20.18 0.65
C VAL A 172 -19.14 -20.77 0.18
N ALA A 173 -19.93 -21.34 1.10
CA ALA A 173 -21.22 -21.95 0.76
C ALA A 173 -22.20 -20.94 0.12
N LYS A 174 -22.27 -19.73 0.69
CA LYS A 174 -23.09 -18.62 0.20
C LYS A 174 -22.67 -18.16 -1.21
N GLN A 175 -21.37 -17.91 -1.40
CA GLN A 175 -20.83 -17.46 -2.69
C GLN A 175 -20.91 -18.57 -3.74
N LYS A 176 -20.65 -19.84 -3.39
CA LYS A 176 -20.83 -21.01 -4.25
C LYS A 176 -22.25 -21.04 -4.83
N SER A 177 -23.26 -20.94 -3.97
CA SER A 177 -24.67 -20.91 -4.40
C SER A 177 -24.94 -19.78 -5.41
N SER A 178 -24.41 -18.59 -5.18
CA SER A 178 -24.57 -17.44 -6.05
C SER A 178 -23.87 -17.63 -7.42
N PHE A 179 -22.65 -18.18 -7.45
CA PHE A 179 -21.95 -18.49 -8.70
C PHE A 179 -22.64 -19.60 -9.49
N MET A 180 -23.13 -20.63 -8.82
CA MET A 180 -23.92 -21.68 -9.46
C MET A 180 -25.22 -21.13 -10.09
N ARG A 181 -25.87 -20.17 -9.38
CA ARG A 181 -27.09 -19.49 -9.93
C ARG A 181 -26.76 -18.70 -11.21
N MET A 182 -25.53 -18.21 -11.39
CA MET A 182 -25.10 -17.55 -12.63
C MET A 182 -24.88 -18.53 -13.80
N GLY A 183 -24.98 -19.83 -13.57
CA GLY A 183 -24.80 -20.87 -14.58
C GLY A 183 -23.35 -21.23 -14.86
N VAL A 184 -22.44 -20.86 -13.97
CA VAL A 184 -21.02 -21.24 -14.06
C VAL A 184 -20.87 -22.74 -13.81
N LEU A 185 -20.25 -23.45 -14.77
CA LEU A 185 -19.96 -24.88 -14.67
C LEU A 185 -18.54 -25.11 -14.14
N GLY A 186 -18.40 -26.01 -13.18
CA GLY A 186 -17.10 -26.31 -12.55
C GLY A 186 -17.22 -27.45 -11.55
N ASP A 187 -16.10 -27.86 -10.99
CA ASP A 187 -16.01 -28.84 -9.90
C ASP A 187 -16.35 -28.16 -8.56
N TRP A 188 -17.65 -28.02 -8.33
CA TRP A 188 -18.15 -27.35 -7.14
C TRP A 188 -18.09 -28.23 -5.87
N ASP A 189 -17.85 -29.53 -6.01
CA ASP A 189 -17.84 -30.47 -4.88
C ASP A 189 -16.45 -30.65 -4.28
N ASP A 190 -15.40 -30.41 -5.08
CA ASP A 190 -14.01 -30.38 -4.60
C ASP A 190 -13.31 -29.05 -4.99
N PRO A 191 -13.74 -27.92 -4.43
CA PRO A 191 -13.13 -26.62 -4.71
C PRO A 191 -11.74 -26.48 -4.07
N TYR A 192 -10.91 -25.62 -4.66
CA TYR A 192 -9.67 -25.19 -4.03
C TYR A 192 -9.98 -24.22 -2.87
N LEU A 193 -9.58 -24.59 -1.66
CA LEU A 193 -9.72 -23.74 -0.47
C LEU A 193 -8.37 -23.57 0.21
N THR A 194 -7.92 -22.33 0.42
CA THR A 194 -6.65 -22.08 1.11
C THR A 194 -6.66 -22.61 2.55
N LEU A 195 -7.85 -22.69 3.19
CA LEU A 195 -8.02 -23.22 4.55
C LEU A 195 -8.00 -24.76 4.66
N ARG A 196 -7.88 -25.49 3.56
CA ARG A 196 -7.76 -26.97 3.63
C ARG A 196 -6.41 -27.32 4.23
N TYR A 197 -6.38 -28.31 5.13
CA TYR A 197 -5.14 -28.74 5.81
C TYR A 197 -4.07 -29.28 4.85
N ASP A 198 -4.47 -29.89 3.74
CA ASP A 198 -3.54 -30.33 2.69
C ASP A 198 -2.93 -29.14 1.93
N THR A 199 -3.71 -28.08 1.68
CA THR A 199 -3.23 -26.84 1.09
C THR A 199 -2.26 -26.12 2.04
N GLU A 200 -2.66 -25.90 3.30
CA GLU A 200 -1.79 -25.30 4.33
C GLU A 200 -0.47 -26.08 4.48
N ALA A 201 -0.54 -27.42 4.50
CA ALA A 201 0.65 -28.26 4.57
C ALA A 201 1.53 -28.14 3.30
N ALA A 202 0.92 -27.99 2.12
CA ALA A 202 1.67 -27.79 0.87
C ALA A 202 2.41 -26.45 0.84
N GLU A 203 1.77 -25.37 1.30
CA GLU A 203 2.39 -24.05 1.43
C GLU A 203 3.62 -24.08 2.35
N ILE A 204 3.49 -24.72 3.53
CA ILE A 204 4.62 -24.88 4.47
C ILE A 204 5.76 -25.69 3.82
N ARG A 205 5.46 -26.77 3.08
CA ARG A 205 6.48 -27.57 2.39
C ARG A 205 7.20 -26.76 1.31
N VAL A 206 6.46 -26.00 0.50
CA VAL A 206 7.06 -25.14 -0.54
C VAL A 206 7.94 -24.06 0.10
N LEU A 207 7.48 -23.40 1.16
CA LEU A 207 8.30 -22.43 1.89
C LEU A 207 9.59 -23.08 2.43
N ALA A 208 9.48 -24.30 2.98
CA ALA A 208 10.65 -25.02 3.46
C ALA A 208 11.67 -25.34 2.35
N GLU A 209 11.21 -25.69 1.14
CA GLU A 209 12.11 -25.88 0.00
C GLU A 209 12.78 -24.58 -0.45
N ILE A 210 12.06 -23.46 -0.47
CA ILE A 210 12.63 -22.13 -0.77
C ILE A 210 13.66 -21.74 0.28
N MET A 211 13.39 -22.04 1.57
CA MET A 211 14.35 -21.83 2.67
C MET A 211 15.61 -22.67 2.53
N LYS A 212 15.46 -23.96 2.21
CA LYS A 212 16.62 -24.88 1.99
C LYS A 212 17.53 -24.38 0.86
N LYS A 213 16.95 -23.78 -0.17
CA LYS A 213 17.68 -23.17 -1.27
C LYS A 213 18.34 -21.82 -0.93
N GLY A 214 18.18 -21.31 0.29
CA GLY A 214 18.82 -20.09 0.75
C GLY A 214 18.18 -18.77 0.28
N TYR A 215 17.01 -18.82 -0.36
CA TYR A 215 16.32 -17.61 -0.82
C TYR A 215 15.63 -16.85 0.32
N VAL A 216 15.22 -17.53 1.38
CA VAL A 216 14.53 -16.91 2.52
C VAL A 216 15.55 -16.36 3.50
N TYR A 217 15.37 -15.12 3.92
CA TYR A 217 16.20 -14.51 4.96
C TYR A 217 15.37 -13.62 5.88
N ARG A 218 15.85 -13.44 7.10
CA ARG A 218 15.30 -12.47 8.04
C ARG A 218 16.05 -11.17 7.92
N GLY A 219 15.34 -10.07 7.77
CA GLY A 219 15.93 -8.75 7.60
C GLY A 219 15.15 -7.66 8.30
N LEU A 220 15.76 -6.50 8.45
CA LEU A 220 15.14 -5.27 8.89
C LEU A 220 15.02 -4.34 7.68
N LYS A 221 13.81 -3.85 7.39
CA LYS A 221 13.57 -2.82 6.38
C LYS A 221 12.41 -1.92 6.81
N PRO A 222 12.43 -0.63 6.45
CA PRO A 222 11.24 0.21 6.53
C PRO A 222 10.16 -0.32 5.60
N VAL A 223 8.97 -0.52 6.13
CA VAL A 223 7.78 -0.98 5.38
C VAL A 223 6.60 -0.09 5.74
N ASN A 224 5.60 -0.04 4.86
CA ASN A 224 4.32 0.59 5.18
C ASN A 224 3.71 -0.08 6.41
N TRP A 225 3.48 0.66 7.48
CA TRP A 225 3.01 0.13 8.75
C TRP A 225 1.73 0.82 9.20
N CYS A 226 0.74 0.03 9.55
CA CYS A 226 -0.52 0.49 10.12
C CYS A 226 -0.57 0.18 11.63
N PHE A 227 -0.82 1.21 12.44
CA PHE A 227 -0.94 1.05 13.90
C PHE A 227 -2.18 0.28 14.33
N ASP A 228 -3.28 0.42 13.58
CA ASP A 228 -4.54 -0.28 13.87
C ASP A 228 -4.49 -1.75 13.46
N CYS A 229 -3.85 -2.05 12.32
CA CYS A 229 -3.57 -3.43 11.92
C CYS A 229 -2.46 -4.08 12.75
N GLN A 230 -1.55 -3.27 13.29
CA GLN A 230 -0.26 -3.69 13.85
C GLN A 230 0.51 -4.62 12.89
N SER A 231 0.44 -4.31 11.61
CA SER A 231 1.00 -5.12 10.52
C SER A 231 1.56 -4.25 9.42
N ALA A 232 2.47 -4.83 8.64
CA ALA A 232 2.92 -4.27 7.37
C ALA A 232 1.83 -4.35 6.32
N LEU A 233 1.88 -3.42 5.34
CA LEU A 233 1.01 -3.40 4.18
C LEU A 233 1.85 -3.48 2.91
N ALA A 234 1.33 -4.21 1.91
CA ALA A 234 1.85 -4.16 0.56
C ALA A 234 1.52 -2.82 -0.10
N GLU A 235 2.28 -2.43 -1.14
CA GLU A 235 2.06 -1.18 -1.88
C GLU A 235 0.62 -1.05 -2.42
N ALA A 236 0.05 -2.15 -2.92
CA ALA A 236 -1.34 -2.20 -3.41
C ALA A 236 -2.42 -2.02 -2.32
N GLU A 237 -2.03 -2.04 -1.05
CA GLU A 237 -2.91 -1.85 0.10
C GLU A 237 -2.85 -0.43 0.68
N VAL A 238 -2.09 0.47 0.03
CA VAL A 238 -1.93 1.87 0.40
C VAL A 238 -2.85 2.74 -0.44
N GLU A 239 -3.61 3.58 0.23
CA GLU A 239 -4.42 4.64 -0.39
C GLU A 239 -3.82 6.00 -0.06
N TYR A 240 -4.03 6.99 -0.92
CA TYR A 240 -3.54 8.33 -0.69
C TYR A 240 -4.71 9.29 -0.44
N LYS A 241 -4.56 10.17 0.56
CA LYS A 241 -5.51 11.23 0.90
C LYS A 241 -4.78 12.50 1.26
N ASP A 242 -5.35 13.64 0.90
CA ASP A 242 -4.82 14.91 1.32
C ASP A 242 -5.08 15.16 2.81
N ILE A 243 -4.01 15.45 3.53
CA ILE A 243 -4.06 15.82 4.95
C ILE A 243 -3.22 17.07 5.20
N LYS A 244 -3.55 17.80 6.26
CA LYS A 244 -2.69 18.85 6.82
C LYS A 244 -1.71 18.24 7.80
N SER A 245 -0.43 18.41 7.53
CA SER A 245 0.65 18.02 8.44
C SER A 245 1.38 19.25 8.98
N PRO A 246 1.86 19.20 10.23
CA PRO A 246 2.75 20.23 10.73
C PRO A 246 4.05 20.23 9.94
N THR A 247 4.61 21.41 9.70
CA THR A 247 5.96 21.57 9.14
C THR A 247 6.85 22.24 10.15
N ILE A 248 8.09 21.79 10.27
CA ILE A 248 9.09 22.41 11.10
C ILE A 248 10.41 22.58 10.35
N ASP A 249 11.06 23.72 10.58
CA ASP A 249 12.44 23.99 10.19
C ASP A 249 13.32 23.94 11.43
N VAL A 250 14.31 23.05 11.46
CA VAL A 250 15.11 22.76 12.63
C VAL A 250 16.60 22.97 12.36
N ALA A 251 17.22 23.81 13.16
CA ALA A 251 18.65 24.03 13.14
C ALA A 251 19.41 22.90 13.86
N PHE A 252 20.44 22.41 13.22
CA PHE A 252 21.43 21.47 13.78
C PHE A 252 22.75 22.22 13.95
N PRO A 253 23.18 22.53 15.18
CA PRO A 253 24.44 23.24 15.43
C PRO A 253 25.66 22.45 14.97
N LEU A 254 26.60 23.12 14.33
CA LEU A 254 27.85 22.52 13.90
C LEU A 254 28.64 22.00 15.12
N PHE A 255 29.25 20.83 15.00
CA PHE A 255 30.17 20.33 15.99
C PHE A 255 31.51 21.11 15.91
N ALA A 256 31.98 21.58 17.04
CA ALA A 256 33.10 22.52 17.06
C ALA A 256 34.37 22.01 16.37
N ASP A 257 34.68 20.71 16.51
CA ASP A 257 35.90 20.12 15.91
C ASP A 257 35.82 20.07 14.36
N ASP A 258 34.65 20.23 13.76
CA ASP A 258 34.50 20.25 12.30
C ASP A 258 34.44 21.69 11.72
N ALA A 259 34.60 22.73 12.56
CA ALA A 259 34.56 24.13 12.13
C ALA A 259 35.56 24.45 11.03
N ASP A 260 36.80 23.98 11.19
CA ASP A 260 37.88 24.22 10.21
C ASP A 260 37.57 23.56 8.85
N ARG A 261 36.93 22.38 8.85
CA ARG A 261 36.50 21.69 7.63
C ARG A 261 35.42 22.48 6.89
N VAL A 262 34.46 23.01 7.63
CA VAL A 262 33.40 23.85 7.06
C VAL A 262 33.95 25.18 6.55
N ALA A 263 34.85 25.82 7.30
CA ALA A 263 35.57 27.02 6.89
C ALA A 263 36.34 26.79 5.58
N GLN A 264 37.04 25.68 5.48
CA GLN A 264 37.79 25.28 4.28
C GLN A 264 36.85 25.02 3.08
N ALA A 265 35.72 24.32 3.29
CA ALA A 265 34.75 24.02 2.24
C ALA A 265 34.19 25.30 1.64
N PHE A 266 33.89 26.31 2.45
CA PHE A 266 33.38 27.60 1.98
C PHE A 266 34.48 28.60 1.57
N GLY A 267 35.74 28.34 1.90
CA GLY A 267 36.81 29.34 1.76
C GLY A 267 36.56 30.60 2.58
N HIS A 268 35.87 30.49 3.71
CA HIS A 268 35.42 31.61 4.54
C HIS A 268 35.67 31.29 6.04
N SER A 269 36.19 32.27 6.79
CA SER A 269 36.38 32.12 8.22
C SER A 269 35.06 32.14 8.99
N LEU A 270 34.95 31.30 10.01
CA LEU A 270 33.74 31.18 10.82
C LEU A 270 33.98 31.86 12.18
N ASP A 271 33.47 33.08 12.37
CA ASP A 271 33.60 33.89 13.59
C ASP A 271 32.29 33.90 14.43
N LYS A 272 31.28 33.19 13.99
CA LYS A 272 29.96 33.07 14.62
C LYS A 272 29.51 31.59 14.68
N PRO A 273 28.53 31.26 15.53
CA PRO A 273 27.93 29.94 15.54
C PRO A 273 27.38 29.57 14.18
N VAL A 274 27.59 28.34 13.74
CA VAL A 274 27.11 27.79 12.48
C VAL A 274 26.07 26.70 12.77
N SER A 275 24.98 26.71 12.01
CA SER A 275 24.01 25.61 12.00
C SER A 275 23.60 25.27 10.58
N THR A 276 23.33 24.00 10.32
CA THR A 276 22.55 23.63 9.13
C THR A 276 21.07 23.50 9.48
N VAL A 277 20.19 23.64 8.51
CA VAL A 277 18.73 23.63 8.77
C VAL A 277 18.07 22.56 7.92
N ILE A 278 17.25 21.74 8.56
CA ILE A 278 16.39 20.77 7.88
C ILE A 278 14.93 21.22 7.92
N TRP A 279 14.15 20.70 7.01
CA TRP A 279 12.70 20.85 6.99
C TRP A 279 12.04 19.47 6.98
N THR A 280 10.94 19.34 7.75
CA THR A 280 10.19 18.07 7.78
C THR A 280 8.70 18.28 8.07
N THR A 281 7.86 17.39 7.51
CA THR A 281 6.42 17.26 7.85
C THR A 281 6.17 16.24 8.96
N THR A 282 7.20 15.58 9.44
CA THR A 282 7.13 14.49 10.44
C THR A 282 7.98 14.79 11.67
N PRO A 283 7.61 15.79 12.50
CA PRO A 283 8.38 16.14 13.70
C PRO A 283 8.69 14.95 14.62
N TRP A 284 7.81 13.95 14.62
CA TRP A 284 7.94 12.74 15.43
C TRP A 284 9.16 11.87 15.05
N THR A 285 9.80 12.08 13.89
CA THR A 285 11.03 11.34 13.53
C THR A 285 12.30 11.97 14.07
N ILE A 286 12.28 13.23 14.50
CA ILE A 286 13.46 13.96 15.04
C ILE A 286 14.15 13.22 16.18
N PRO A 287 13.45 12.63 17.18
CA PRO A 287 14.13 11.88 18.24
C PRO A 287 14.99 10.71 17.74
N SER A 288 14.74 10.24 16.53
CA SER A 288 15.47 9.13 15.89
C SER A 288 16.43 9.58 14.79
N ASN A 289 16.73 10.87 14.68
CA ASN A 289 17.70 11.36 13.71
C ASN A 289 19.05 10.70 13.91
N GLN A 290 19.70 10.26 12.81
CA GLN A 290 21.01 9.62 12.83
C GLN A 290 21.99 10.22 11.81
N ALA A 291 21.51 11.02 10.85
CA ALA A 291 22.33 11.68 9.85
C ALA A 291 21.60 12.90 9.24
N LEU A 292 22.32 13.64 8.46
CA LEU A 292 21.81 14.71 7.58
C LEU A 292 22.22 14.38 6.15
N ASN A 293 21.28 14.39 5.21
CA ASN A 293 21.57 14.03 3.82
C ASN A 293 21.66 15.27 2.95
N MET A 294 22.73 15.39 2.18
CA MET A 294 22.99 16.43 1.20
C MET A 294 23.21 15.82 -0.19
N HIS A 295 22.81 16.53 -1.23
CA HIS A 295 23.11 16.11 -2.60
C HIS A 295 24.55 16.50 -2.95
N PRO A 296 25.37 15.60 -3.51
CA PRO A 296 26.80 15.91 -3.78
C PRO A 296 27.01 17.07 -4.73
N GLU A 297 26.16 17.22 -5.77
CA GLU A 297 26.32 18.17 -6.85
C GLU A 297 25.59 19.51 -6.65
N LEU A 298 24.72 19.60 -5.62
CA LEU A 298 24.02 20.86 -5.33
C LEU A 298 24.95 21.85 -4.61
N ASP A 299 24.67 23.13 -4.84
CA ASP A 299 25.37 24.24 -4.15
C ASP A 299 24.66 24.57 -2.84
N TYR A 300 25.44 24.70 -1.78
CA TYR A 300 24.98 25.11 -0.45
C TYR A 300 25.62 26.44 -0.09
N ALA A 301 24.82 27.34 0.42
CA ALA A 301 25.20 28.69 0.80
C ALA A 301 25.52 28.76 2.30
N LEU A 302 26.59 29.47 2.64
CA LEU A 302 26.84 30.00 3.97
C LEU A 302 26.17 31.36 4.07
N VAL A 303 25.15 31.46 4.91
CA VAL A 303 24.31 32.68 5.04
C VAL A 303 24.63 33.38 6.35
N ASP A 304 25.13 34.60 6.29
CA ASP A 304 25.34 35.45 7.45
C ASP A 304 24.01 36.11 7.86
N CYS A 305 23.47 35.71 9.01
CA CYS A 305 22.24 36.23 9.59
C CYS A 305 22.49 37.23 10.75
N GLY A 306 23.69 37.80 10.83
CA GLY A 306 24.08 38.76 11.86
C GLY A 306 24.71 38.11 13.07
N ASP A 307 23.98 37.37 13.89
CA ASP A 307 24.48 36.70 15.10
C ASP A 307 25.00 35.26 14.86
N ARG A 308 24.68 34.69 13.69
CA ARG A 308 24.97 33.30 13.32
C ARG A 308 25.14 33.10 11.83
N TYR A 309 25.69 31.96 11.44
CA TYR A 309 25.68 31.46 10.08
C TYR A 309 24.67 30.31 9.94
N LEU A 310 23.93 30.28 8.81
CA LEU A 310 23.11 29.15 8.42
C LEU A 310 23.67 28.51 7.14
N ILE A 311 23.67 27.18 7.08
CA ILE A 311 23.95 26.42 5.86
C ILE A 311 22.61 25.97 5.29
N LEU A 312 22.31 26.41 4.06
CA LEU A 312 21.07 26.13 3.32
C LEU A 312 21.43 25.82 1.87
N ASN A 313 20.54 25.18 1.11
CA ASN A 313 20.70 25.15 -0.34
C ASN A 313 20.61 26.56 -0.92
N ASP A 314 21.51 26.92 -1.84
CA ASP A 314 21.62 28.29 -2.37
C ASP A 314 20.32 28.79 -3.01
N LYS A 315 19.64 27.92 -3.78
CA LYS A 315 18.37 28.24 -4.47
C LYS A 315 17.19 28.44 -3.53
N LEU A 316 17.21 27.81 -2.36
CA LEU A 316 16.13 27.87 -1.37
C LEU A 316 16.38 28.91 -0.27
N THR A 317 17.55 29.54 -0.26
CA THR A 317 17.98 30.45 0.81
C THR A 317 16.99 31.61 1.01
N GLU A 318 16.58 32.27 -0.05
CA GLU A 318 15.67 33.43 0.04
C GLU A 318 14.31 33.04 0.66
N GLU A 319 13.74 31.94 0.21
CA GLU A 319 12.48 31.42 0.72
C GLU A 319 12.61 31.01 2.20
N CYS A 320 13.70 30.35 2.56
CA CYS A 320 14.00 29.95 3.92
C CYS A 320 14.13 31.15 4.86
N LEU A 321 14.93 32.16 4.49
CA LEU A 321 15.10 33.38 5.28
C LEU A 321 13.77 34.11 5.50
N LYS A 322 12.95 34.23 4.47
CA LYS A 322 11.60 34.81 4.56
C LYS A 322 10.73 34.04 5.54
N ARG A 323 10.78 32.69 5.50
CA ARG A 323 10.02 31.80 6.40
C ARG A 323 10.48 31.91 7.85
N TYR A 324 11.78 32.16 8.09
CA TYR A 324 12.35 32.36 9.43
C TYR A 324 12.17 33.79 9.96
N GLY A 325 11.84 34.74 9.10
CA GLY A 325 11.81 36.15 9.46
C GLY A 325 13.22 36.72 9.71
N PHE A 326 14.23 36.16 9.04
CA PHE A 326 15.63 36.59 9.17
C PHE A 326 16.04 37.46 7.99
N GLU A 327 16.84 38.47 8.26
CA GLU A 327 17.67 39.11 7.24
C GLU A 327 18.98 38.33 7.15
N GLY A 328 19.45 38.07 5.94
CA GLY A 328 20.69 37.31 5.75
C GLY A 328 21.32 37.56 4.39
N ARG A 329 22.63 37.35 4.33
CA ARG A 329 23.43 37.51 3.11
C ARG A 329 24.25 36.25 2.86
N ILE A 330 24.20 35.72 1.64
CA ILE A 330 25.12 34.66 1.21
C ILE A 330 26.55 35.24 1.18
N VAL A 331 27.45 34.64 1.94
CA VAL A 331 28.87 35.06 2.03
C VAL A 331 29.80 34.09 1.31
N ALA A 332 29.39 32.84 1.14
CA ALA A 332 30.12 31.83 0.37
C ALA A 332 29.18 30.70 -0.09
N THR A 333 29.63 29.91 -1.05
CA THR A 333 28.94 28.70 -1.54
C THR A 333 29.94 27.55 -1.68
N ALA A 334 29.44 26.33 -1.50
CA ALA A 334 30.22 25.10 -1.64
C ALA A 334 29.35 23.94 -2.14
N LYS A 335 29.95 22.96 -2.80
CA LYS A 335 29.27 21.75 -3.22
C LYS A 335 28.98 20.83 -2.03
N GLY A 336 27.84 20.14 -2.05
CA GLY A 336 27.45 19.21 -1.00
C GLY A 336 28.49 18.13 -0.74
N ALA A 337 29.20 17.66 -1.77
CA ALA A 337 30.30 16.70 -1.63
C ALA A 337 31.40 17.15 -0.64
N GLN A 338 31.61 18.45 -0.44
CA GLN A 338 32.62 18.99 0.47
C GLN A 338 32.26 18.83 1.96
N PHE A 339 30.97 18.55 2.25
CA PHE A 339 30.47 18.38 3.61
C PHE A 339 30.38 16.91 4.05
N GLU A 340 30.73 15.94 3.19
CA GLU A 340 30.66 14.53 3.55
C GLU A 340 31.35 14.24 4.88
N GLY A 341 30.62 13.64 5.83
CA GLY A 341 31.12 13.30 7.15
C GLY A 341 31.30 14.47 8.13
N VAL A 342 30.94 15.72 7.75
CA VAL A 342 30.87 16.85 8.70
C VAL A 342 29.76 16.54 9.71
N ARG A 343 30.03 16.78 11.00
CA ARG A 343 29.16 16.42 12.10
C ARG A 343 28.41 17.63 12.65
N PHE A 344 27.13 17.42 12.87
CA PHE A 344 26.26 18.39 13.54
C PHE A 344 25.71 17.77 14.83
N LYS A 345 25.43 18.60 15.84
CA LYS A 345 24.82 18.15 17.09
C LYS A 345 23.33 17.92 16.90
N HIS A 346 22.81 16.91 17.55
CA HIS A 346 21.38 16.68 17.59
C HIS A 346 20.66 17.86 18.28
N PRO A 347 19.52 18.38 17.75
CA PRO A 347 18.89 19.61 18.25
C PRO A 347 18.33 19.51 19.67
N LEU A 348 18.17 18.30 20.21
CA LEU A 348 17.71 18.05 21.58
C LEU A 348 18.85 17.69 22.54
N ALA A 349 20.13 17.80 22.15
CA ALA A 349 21.30 17.40 22.95
C ALA A 349 21.35 18.07 24.34
N ALA A 350 20.78 19.26 24.48
CA ALA A 350 20.76 20.00 25.75
C ALA A 350 19.83 19.38 26.82
N PHE A 351 18.90 18.49 26.46
CA PHE A 351 17.89 18.00 27.37
C PHE A 351 18.19 16.63 27.97
N ASP A 352 18.93 15.78 27.27
CA ASP A 352 19.25 14.44 27.75
C ASP A 352 20.47 13.87 27.02
N SER A 353 21.29 13.11 27.73
CA SER A 353 22.52 12.48 27.20
C SER A 353 22.26 11.49 26.05
N PHE A 354 21.07 10.93 25.95
CA PHE A 354 20.67 10.11 24.81
C PHE A 354 20.74 10.89 23.48
N TYR A 355 20.45 12.18 23.51
CA TYR A 355 20.52 13.08 22.35
C TYR A 355 21.87 13.76 22.16
N ASP A 356 22.83 13.57 23.09
CA ASP A 356 24.21 14.06 22.92
C ASP A 356 24.98 13.15 21.95
N ARG A 357 24.52 13.14 20.71
CA ARG A 357 25.08 12.40 19.59
C ARG A 357 25.21 13.28 18.35
N PHE A 358 26.00 12.81 17.41
CA PHE A 358 26.24 13.52 16.16
C PHE A 358 25.31 13.04 15.04
N SER A 359 24.98 13.98 14.17
CA SER A 359 24.31 13.76 12.90
C SER A 359 25.32 14.06 11.80
N PRO A 360 26.08 13.05 11.31
CA PRO A 360 27.04 13.26 10.22
C PRO A 360 26.31 13.54 8.90
N VAL A 361 26.94 14.34 8.04
CA VAL A 361 26.47 14.52 6.67
C VAL A 361 26.76 13.27 5.85
N GLN A 362 25.74 12.74 5.20
CA GLN A 362 25.80 11.67 4.20
C GLN A 362 25.37 12.20 2.85
N LEU A 363 26.02 11.75 1.78
CA LEU A 363 25.67 12.17 0.43
C LEU A 363 24.53 11.28 -0.12
N ALA A 364 23.52 11.91 -0.71
CA ALA A 364 22.35 11.19 -1.21
C ALA A 364 21.74 11.90 -2.44
N ASP A 365 21.63 11.16 -3.54
CA ASP A 365 21.15 11.69 -4.83
C ASP A 365 19.65 12.01 -4.85
N TYR A 366 18.87 11.51 -3.88
CA TYR A 366 17.44 11.78 -3.77
C TYR A 366 17.11 13.17 -3.18
N VAL A 367 18.08 13.85 -2.59
CA VAL A 367 17.89 15.19 -2.06
C VAL A 367 17.68 16.18 -3.22
N ASP A 368 16.59 16.91 -3.20
CA ASP A 368 16.23 17.86 -4.23
C ASP A 368 16.01 19.28 -3.68
N THR A 369 15.64 20.18 -4.56
CA THR A 369 15.38 21.60 -4.26
C THR A 369 13.93 22.01 -4.55
N SER A 370 13.00 21.05 -4.56
CA SER A 370 11.59 21.34 -4.83
C SER A 370 10.89 21.98 -3.63
N THR A 371 11.31 21.60 -2.42
CA THR A 371 10.76 22.09 -1.15
C THR A 371 11.79 22.05 -0.02
N GLY A 372 11.50 22.73 1.09
CA GLY A 372 12.27 22.62 2.32
C GLY A 372 13.52 23.50 2.35
N THR A 373 14.67 22.90 2.64
CA THR A 373 15.96 23.57 2.82
C THR A 373 17.06 23.00 1.92
N GLY A 374 16.76 21.93 1.16
CA GLY A 374 17.75 21.18 0.38
C GLY A 374 18.67 20.30 1.23
N ILE A 375 18.35 20.11 2.50
CA ILE A 375 19.04 19.22 3.44
C ILE A 375 18.00 18.38 4.15
N VAL A 376 18.16 17.06 4.09
CA VAL A 376 17.17 16.12 4.61
C VAL A 376 17.67 15.53 5.93
N HIS A 377 16.81 15.60 6.94
CA HIS A 377 16.97 14.86 8.19
C HIS A 377 16.77 13.36 7.94
N SER A 378 17.74 12.54 8.29
CA SER A 378 17.73 11.10 8.09
C SER A 378 17.40 10.34 9.37
N ALA A 379 16.34 9.54 9.30
CA ALA A 379 15.93 8.59 10.32
C ALA A 379 15.72 7.20 9.69
N PRO A 380 16.75 6.35 9.65
CA PRO A 380 16.77 5.08 8.90
C PRO A 380 15.63 4.11 9.21
N ALA A 381 15.04 4.23 10.41
CA ALA A 381 13.87 3.42 10.77
C ALA A 381 12.59 3.83 10.04
N TYR A 382 12.49 5.06 9.51
CA TYR A 382 11.24 5.68 9.07
C TYR A 382 11.26 6.22 7.64
N GLY A 383 12.33 5.96 6.89
CA GLY A 383 12.47 6.30 5.49
C GLY A 383 13.23 5.22 4.72
N VAL A 384 12.73 4.84 3.53
CA VAL A 384 13.40 3.84 2.69
C VAL A 384 14.73 4.37 2.16
N ASP A 385 14.76 5.62 1.70
CA ASP A 385 15.97 6.25 1.18
C ASP A 385 16.98 6.53 2.29
N ASP A 386 16.49 6.92 3.48
CA ASP A 386 17.31 7.07 4.68
C ASP A 386 17.99 5.76 5.07
N PHE A 387 17.19 4.67 5.08
CA PHE A 387 17.70 3.33 5.38
C PHE A 387 18.77 2.89 4.36
N ASN A 388 18.51 3.06 3.07
CA ASN A 388 19.44 2.68 2.01
C ASN A 388 20.74 3.50 2.08
N THR A 389 20.64 4.80 2.35
CA THR A 389 21.81 5.67 2.54
C THR A 389 22.59 5.25 3.76
N PHE A 390 21.94 5.03 4.90
CA PHE A 390 22.59 4.55 6.13
C PHE A 390 23.32 3.22 5.89
N LYS A 391 22.75 2.28 5.16
CA LYS A 391 23.39 1.00 4.80
C LYS A 391 24.59 1.21 3.89
N ARG A 392 24.53 2.13 2.93
CA ARG A 392 25.65 2.48 2.04
C ARG A 392 26.84 3.04 2.81
N TYR A 393 26.59 3.75 3.91
CA TYR A 393 27.64 4.25 4.83
C TYR A 393 28.07 3.22 5.89
N GLY A 394 27.76 1.94 5.70
CA GLY A 394 28.24 0.84 6.55
C GLY A 394 27.43 0.63 7.84
N GLY A 395 26.30 1.30 8.00
CA GLY A 395 25.45 1.15 9.18
C GLY A 395 24.89 -0.28 9.32
N HIS A 396 24.89 -0.82 10.53
CA HIS A 396 24.31 -2.13 10.84
C HIS A 396 22.86 -2.01 11.29
N ASN A 397 22.09 -3.09 11.17
CA ASN A 397 20.68 -3.09 11.59
C ASN A 397 20.50 -2.78 13.08
N ASP A 398 21.45 -3.21 13.89
CA ASP A 398 21.41 -3.03 15.34
C ASP A 398 21.69 -1.56 15.77
N ASP A 399 22.26 -0.75 14.88
CA ASP A 399 22.55 0.66 15.12
C ASP A 399 21.35 1.55 14.80
N ILE A 400 20.28 1.00 14.21
CA ILE A 400 19.11 1.77 13.80
C ILE A 400 18.24 2.12 15.00
N LEU A 401 18.09 3.41 15.26
CA LEU A 401 17.20 3.93 16.30
C LEU A 401 15.73 3.80 15.85
N ASN A 402 15.02 2.84 16.44
CA ASN A 402 13.63 2.52 16.11
C ASN A 402 12.74 2.48 17.37
N PRO A 403 12.56 3.62 18.06
CA PRO A 403 11.81 3.65 19.31
C PRO A 403 10.30 3.55 19.15
N VAL A 404 9.73 3.71 17.95
CA VAL A 404 8.27 3.62 17.74
C VAL A 404 7.84 2.16 17.68
N GLN A 405 6.97 1.76 18.60
CA GLN A 405 6.42 0.41 18.69
C GLN A 405 5.33 0.18 17.63
N GLY A 406 4.87 -1.07 17.48
CA GLY A 406 3.86 -1.45 16.49
C GLY A 406 2.52 -0.73 16.62
N ASN A 407 2.17 -0.26 17.80
CA ASN A 407 0.96 0.51 18.10
C ASN A 407 1.15 2.04 17.98
N GLY A 408 2.28 2.50 17.45
CA GLY A 408 2.58 3.93 17.27
C GLY A 408 3.03 4.67 18.53
N VAL A 409 3.28 3.95 19.63
CA VAL A 409 3.75 4.52 20.89
C VAL A 409 5.26 4.42 20.97
N TYR A 410 5.94 5.46 21.43
CA TYR A 410 7.37 5.39 21.71
C TYR A 410 7.66 4.41 22.84
N ALA A 411 8.73 3.64 22.72
CA ALA A 411 9.23 2.79 23.79
C ALA A 411 9.43 3.62 25.06
N GLN A 412 9.07 3.05 26.22
CA GLN A 412 9.14 3.74 27.51
C GLN A 412 10.55 4.24 27.83
N SER A 413 11.56 3.59 27.26
CA SER A 413 12.98 3.95 27.42
C SER A 413 13.43 5.18 26.65
N LEU A 414 12.60 5.71 25.71
CA LEU A 414 12.96 6.93 24.97
C LEU A 414 12.87 8.15 25.90
N PRO A 415 13.97 8.86 26.20
CA PRO A 415 13.93 10.05 27.00
C PRO A 415 12.99 11.11 26.43
N LEU A 416 12.33 11.87 27.28
CA LEU A 416 11.41 12.96 27.00
C LEU A 416 10.06 12.54 26.41
N PHE A 417 10.00 11.47 25.59
CA PHE A 417 8.81 11.14 24.79
C PHE A 417 8.30 9.72 25.02
N GLY A 418 8.95 8.92 25.86
CA GLY A 418 8.56 7.53 26.15
C GLY A 418 7.11 7.40 26.61
N GLY A 419 6.40 6.39 26.07
CA GLY A 419 4.98 6.15 26.37
C GLY A 419 3.98 7.05 25.64
N LEU A 420 4.44 8.05 24.88
CA LEU A 420 3.57 8.90 24.08
C LEU A 420 3.34 8.29 22.69
N HIS A 421 2.12 8.36 22.18
CA HIS A 421 1.83 8.07 20.79
C HIS A 421 2.42 9.16 19.89
N ILE A 422 3.00 8.81 18.75
CA ILE A 422 3.75 9.74 17.88
C ILE A 422 2.94 11.00 17.51
N TRP A 423 1.66 10.87 17.21
CA TRP A 423 0.82 12.03 16.88
C TRP A 423 0.62 12.98 18.07
N LYS A 424 0.59 12.45 19.30
CA LYS A 424 0.53 13.26 20.52
C LYS A 424 1.88 13.85 20.90
N ALA A 425 2.96 13.22 20.50
CA ALA A 425 4.31 13.69 20.77
C ALA A 425 4.74 14.86 19.87
N GLN A 426 4.19 14.99 18.66
CA GLN A 426 4.58 16.04 17.71
C GLN A 426 4.59 17.45 18.29
N PRO A 427 3.50 17.95 18.93
CA PRO A 427 3.51 19.28 19.52
C PRO A 427 4.51 19.40 20.68
N ILE A 428 4.74 18.34 21.44
CA ILE A 428 5.71 18.32 22.54
C ILE A 428 7.14 18.41 22.02
N ILE A 429 7.43 17.67 20.92
CA ILE A 429 8.73 17.73 20.25
C ILE A 429 8.99 19.14 19.71
N THR A 430 7.98 19.73 19.04
CA THR A 430 8.04 21.11 18.53
C THR A 430 8.35 22.11 19.65
N GLU A 431 7.69 21.99 20.81
CA GLU A 431 7.94 22.88 21.94
C GLU A 431 9.35 22.67 22.50
N LYS A 432 9.84 21.44 22.63
CA LYS A 432 11.23 21.17 23.06
C LYS A 432 12.26 21.73 22.09
N LEU A 433 12.00 21.67 20.79
CA LEU A 433 12.86 22.30 19.77
C LEU A 433 12.86 23.82 19.88
N LYS A 434 11.74 24.42 20.26
CA LYS A 434 11.63 25.85 20.56
C LYS A 434 12.38 26.23 21.83
N GLU A 435 12.20 25.47 22.91
CA GLU A 435 12.96 25.65 24.18
C GLU A 435 14.48 25.57 23.96
N SER A 436 14.96 24.68 23.06
CA SER A 436 16.39 24.56 22.73
C SER A 436 16.92 25.71 21.86
N GLY A 437 16.04 26.56 21.31
CA GLY A 437 16.40 27.61 20.35
C GLY A 437 16.69 27.08 18.93
N ASN A 438 16.44 25.80 18.65
CA ASN A 438 16.73 25.16 17.37
C ASN A 438 15.52 25.13 16.41
N LEU A 439 14.33 25.51 16.84
CA LEU A 439 13.16 25.66 15.98
C LEU A 439 13.21 27.03 15.29
N LEU A 440 13.40 27.07 13.98
CA LEU A 440 13.45 28.35 13.21
C LEU A 440 12.08 28.74 12.63
N ALA A 441 11.29 27.76 12.18
CA ALA A 441 9.95 28.00 11.72
C ALA A 441 9.01 26.81 12.02
N HIS A 442 7.73 27.12 12.13
CA HIS A 442 6.66 26.14 12.30
C HIS A 442 5.45 26.56 11.46
N GLY A 443 4.88 25.63 10.73
CA GLY A 443 3.73 25.86 9.86
C GLY A 443 2.89 24.62 9.65
N GLU A 444 2.04 24.67 8.63
CA GLU A 444 1.22 23.54 8.18
C GLU A 444 1.30 23.43 6.66
N MET A 445 1.25 22.21 6.15
CA MET A 445 1.22 21.92 4.72
C MET A 445 0.12 20.92 4.40
N LEU A 446 -0.67 21.22 3.37
CA LEU A 446 -1.60 20.26 2.77
C LEU A 446 -0.85 19.43 1.73
N HIS A 447 -0.84 18.12 1.91
CA HIS A 447 -0.18 17.21 0.97
C HIS A 447 -0.84 15.84 0.95
N SER A 448 -0.58 15.08 -0.10
CA SER A 448 -1.02 13.69 -0.22
C SER A 448 -0.24 12.81 0.75
N TYR A 449 -0.95 11.98 1.52
CA TYR A 449 -0.37 11.14 2.57
C TYR A 449 -0.91 9.72 2.52
N MET A 450 -0.06 8.76 2.83
CA MET A 450 -0.37 7.33 2.82
C MET A 450 -1.39 6.96 3.90
N HIS A 451 -2.40 6.18 3.53
CA HIS A 451 -3.44 5.65 4.42
C HIS A 451 -3.62 4.16 4.25
N CYS A 452 -3.99 3.51 5.34
CA CYS A 452 -4.37 2.10 5.33
C CYS A 452 -5.71 1.92 4.58
N TRP A 453 -5.75 1.06 3.57
CA TRP A 453 -6.97 0.78 2.81
C TRP A 453 -8.12 0.20 3.64
N ARG A 454 -7.79 -0.47 4.77
CA ARG A 454 -8.76 -1.11 5.67
C ARG A 454 -9.32 -0.13 6.70
N HIS A 455 -8.43 0.53 7.46
CA HIS A 455 -8.81 1.41 8.58
C HIS A 455 -8.96 2.87 8.16
N LYS A 456 -8.48 3.24 6.96
CA LYS A 456 -8.47 4.62 6.45
C LYS A 456 -7.69 5.59 7.34
N THR A 457 -6.78 5.08 8.15
CA THR A 457 -5.90 5.83 9.05
C THR A 457 -4.52 6.04 8.44
N PRO A 458 -3.80 7.11 8.80
CA PRO A 458 -2.47 7.40 8.29
C PRO A 458 -1.48 6.28 8.59
N LEU A 459 -0.62 5.98 7.62
CA LEU A 459 0.49 5.03 7.72
C LEU A 459 1.80 5.75 8.06
N ILE A 460 2.77 4.99 8.46
CA ILE A 460 4.18 5.41 8.50
C ILE A 460 5.06 4.37 7.82
N TYR A 461 6.25 4.76 7.37
CA TYR A 461 7.33 3.80 7.23
C TYR A 461 7.86 3.43 8.61
N ARG A 462 8.07 2.13 8.85
CA ARG A 462 8.65 1.63 10.10
C ARG A 462 9.55 0.44 9.80
N ALA A 463 10.81 0.51 10.24
CA ALA A 463 11.72 -0.61 10.16
C ALA A 463 11.19 -1.76 11.04
N THR A 464 10.93 -2.90 10.42
CA THR A 464 10.46 -4.10 11.08
C THR A 464 11.27 -5.31 10.66
N SER A 465 11.53 -6.19 11.62
CA SER A 465 12.13 -7.49 11.32
C SER A 465 11.09 -8.39 10.67
N GLN A 466 11.35 -8.76 9.42
CA GLN A 466 10.44 -9.60 8.62
C GLN A 466 11.22 -10.69 7.88
N TRP A 467 10.48 -11.65 7.34
CA TRP A 467 11.01 -12.64 6.41
C TRP A 467 10.90 -12.10 4.98
N PHE A 468 11.98 -12.25 4.23
CA PHE A 468 12.09 -11.83 2.85
C PHE A 468 12.50 -13.01 1.98
N ILE A 469 12.02 -13.02 0.73
CA ILE A 469 12.45 -13.95 -0.32
C ILE A 469 13.28 -13.15 -1.33
N ARG A 470 14.50 -13.58 -1.59
CA ARG A 470 15.41 -12.93 -2.56
C ARG A 470 14.94 -13.26 -3.97
N MET A 471 14.61 -12.24 -4.72
CA MET A 471 14.14 -12.40 -6.09
C MET A 471 15.26 -12.26 -7.13
N ASP A 472 16.25 -11.40 -6.88
CA ASP A 472 17.23 -10.95 -7.88
C ASP A 472 18.64 -11.54 -7.68
N LYS A 473 18.90 -12.21 -6.57
CA LYS A 473 20.21 -12.81 -6.28
C LYS A 473 20.18 -14.32 -6.46
N SER A 474 21.24 -14.86 -7.07
CA SER A 474 21.48 -16.29 -7.07
C SER A 474 21.82 -16.82 -5.67
N THR A 475 21.74 -18.11 -5.46
CA THR A 475 22.09 -18.76 -4.19
C THR A 475 23.58 -18.66 -3.86
N GLU A 476 24.44 -18.35 -4.83
CA GLU A 476 25.88 -18.16 -4.62
C GLU A 476 26.22 -16.96 -3.70
N ASP A 477 25.35 -15.94 -3.67
CA ASP A 477 25.53 -14.78 -2.77
C ASP A 477 25.12 -15.06 -1.32
N THR A 478 24.65 -16.25 -1.04
CA THR A 478 24.24 -16.67 0.31
C THR A 478 25.05 -17.89 0.67
N ARG A 479 25.74 -17.89 1.80
CA ARG A 479 26.57 -18.97 2.37
C ARG A 479 26.29 -20.36 1.76
N PRO A 480 27.30 -21.17 1.43
CA PRO A 480 27.12 -22.39 0.65
C PRO A 480 26.05 -23.28 1.30
N ALA A 481 24.91 -23.36 0.68
CA ALA A 481 24.00 -24.47 0.89
C ALA A 481 24.68 -25.71 0.31
N ILE A 482 24.83 -26.72 1.12
CA ILE A 482 25.50 -27.96 0.79
C ILE A 482 24.94 -28.50 -0.56
N GLY A 483 25.75 -28.45 -1.62
CA GLY A 483 25.59 -29.32 -2.80
C GLY A 483 24.67 -28.83 -3.91
N THR A 484 24.71 -27.58 -4.34
CA THR A 484 23.88 -27.13 -5.47
C THR A 484 24.69 -26.54 -6.62
N GLU A 485 24.33 -26.95 -7.85
CA GLU A 485 24.73 -26.32 -9.11
C GLU A 485 24.35 -24.83 -9.11
N GLN A 486 25.05 -24.00 -9.88
CA GLN A 486 24.74 -22.57 -10.10
C GLN A 486 23.24 -22.39 -10.40
N GLU A 487 22.48 -21.96 -9.44
CA GLU A 487 21.05 -21.72 -9.63
C GLU A 487 20.82 -20.26 -10.05
N LYS A 488 19.95 -20.09 -11.02
CA LYS A 488 19.46 -18.80 -11.48
C LYS A 488 18.74 -18.08 -10.34
N SER A 489 18.64 -16.77 -10.40
CA SER A 489 17.77 -16.02 -9.49
C SER A 489 16.30 -16.44 -9.67
N LEU A 490 15.48 -16.26 -8.66
CA LEU A 490 14.04 -16.56 -8.76
C LEU A 490 13.33 -15.72 -9.83
N ARG A 491 13.90 -14.56 -10.20
CA ARG A 491 13.36 -13.73 -11.28
C ARG A 491 13.71 -14.24 -12.67
N GLU A 492 14.74 -15.06 -12.80
CA GLU A 492 15.20 -15.65 -14.09
C GLU A 492 14.58 -17.03 -14.37
N VAL A 493 13.87 -17.60 -13.42
CA VAL A 493 13.11 -18.85 -13.56
C VAL A 493 11.69 -18.57 -13.99
#